data_1c934806c978e61b9729f29ba5c69d10
#
_entry.id   1c934806c978e61b9729f29ba5c69d10
#
_cell.length_a   1.000
_cell.length_b   1.000
_cell.length_c   1.000
_cell.angle_alpha   90.00
_cell.angle_beta   90.00
_cell.angle_gamma   90.00
#
_symmetry.space_group_name_H-M   'P 1'
#
loop_
_entity.id
_entity.type
_entity.pdbx_description
1 polymer ?
#
loop_
_entity_poly.entity_id
_entity_poly.type
_entity_poly.pdbx_seq_one_letter_code
_entity_poly.pdbx_strand_id
1 'polypeptide(L)'
;MDKVGDRDHMFVNRDREFTTIVGDSGGYQIGKGVIKFDWKDFEGNKANKVRSDILNWLELTSDWAMTLDVPTWAADDLNSPKTGLKTFQDTLDGTIYNNKFFQKNRLGQTKFLNVLQGDDWNTAQIWYDQVKDFEFEGWAMGGINMCDMEVMLKRMIIMRDEKKLDGKDWMHVLGTSQMDWGCYLTQVQRQVRKHINPNFTISFDSASAFLSTANGLVYTHNSFTPDRFSFVMDKAPDDKNLKGSKIQFPFDSGVGRKLTMGDVCFYGEKDLNKNGKIGATSWDSFSYVLMMAHNVYNQIRAIQIANDL
;
A
#
# COMPACT_ATOMS: atom_id res chain seq x y z
N MET A 1 -5.66 -14.22 18.73
CA MET A 1 -7.06 -14.18 18.29
C MET A 1 -7.95 -13.31 19.18
N ASP A 2 -7.66 -13.15 20.45
CA ASP A 2 -8.53 -12.42 21.39
C ASP A 2 -8.56 -10.89 21.25
N LYS A 3 -8.00 -10.34 20.18
CA LYS A 3 -7.92 -8.89 19.93
C LYS A 3 -8.55 -8.43 18.62
N VAL A 4 -9.19 -9.33 17.87
CA VAL A 4 -10.06 -8.93 16.77
C VAL A 4 -11.34 -8.44 17.41
N GLY A 5 -11.38 -7.14 17.71
CA GLY A 5 -12.55 -6.53 18.32
C GLY A 5 -13.62 -6.20 17.30
N ASP A 6 -14.76 -5.68 17.77
CA ASP A 6 -15.90 -5.28 16.92
C ASP A 6 -15.54 -4.37 15.75
N ARG A 7 -14.47 -3.57 15.87
CA ARG A 7 -13.98 -2.69 14.80
C ARG A 7 -13.40 -3.43 13.59
N ASP A 8 -12.96 -4.69 13.75
CA ASP A 8 -12.42 -5.50 12.67
C ASP A 8 -13.50 -6.39 12.03
N HIS A 9 -14.73 -6.32 12.55
CA HIS A 9 -15.88 -7.10 12.12
C HIS A 9 -16.16 -6.93 10.62
N MET A 10 -16.01 -5.73 10.08
CA MET A 10 -16.21 -5.45 8.65
C MET A 10 -15.24 -6.23 7.74
N PHE A 11 -14.04 -6.53 8.20
CA PHE A 11 -13.07 -7.33 7.43
C PHE A 11 -13.37 -8.83 7.53
N VAL A 12 -13.68 -9.31 8.73
CA VAL A 12 -13.92 -10.72 9.01
C VAL A 12 -15.23 -11.20 8.42
N ASN A 13 -16.30 -10.38 8.53
CA ASN A 13 -17.66 -10.75 8.13
C ASN A 13 -18.10 -10.09 6.81
N ARG A 14 -17.17 -9.57 6.01
CA ARG A 14 -17.52 -9.01 4.70
C ARG A 14 -18.09 -10.07 3.76
N ASP A 15 -18.83 -9.64 2.78
CA ASP A 15 -19.18 -10.46 1.64
C ASP A 15 -17.96 -10.62 0.73
N ARG A 16 -17.35 -11.79 0.73
CA ARG A 16 -16.13 -12.11 -0.02
C ARG A 16 -16.36 -12.26 -1.53
N GLU A 17 -17.60 -12.38 -1.99
CA GLU A 17 -17.92 -12.37 -3.42
C GLU A 17 -17.80 -10.96 -4.01
N PHE A 18 -18.13 -9.94 -3.22
CA PHE A 18 -18.14 -8.54 -3.68
C PHE A 18 -16.95 -7.72 -3.18
N THR A 19 -16.24 -8.18 -2.15
CA THR A 19 -15.16 -7.42 -1.52
C THR A 19 -13.91 -8.25 -1.36
N THR A 20 -12.89 -7.97 -2.18
CA THR A 20 -11.55 -8.56 -2.05
C THR A 20 -10.68 -7.69 -1.17
N ILE A 21 -10.02 -8.29 -0.18
CA ILE A 21 -9.04 -7.62 0.66
C ILE A 21 -7.65 -8.16 0.32
N VAL A 22 -6.75 -7.22 0.02
CA VAL A 22 -5.31 -7.45 -0.10
C VAL A 22 -4.65 -6.98 1.19
N GLY A 23 -4.12 -7.92 1.97
CA GLY A 23 -3.53 -7.66 3.29
C GLY A 23 -2.04 -7.31 3.19
N ASP A 24 -1.63 -6.23 3.86
CA ASP A 24 -0.22 -5.93 4.08
C ASP A 24 0.31 -6.72 5.28
N SER A 25 1.48 -7.31 5.15
CA SER A 25 2.12 -8.12 6.21
C SER A 25 2.72 -7.30 7.35
N GLY A 26 2.87 -6.00 7.18
CA GLY A 26 3.48 -5.12 8.17
C GLY A 26 5.02 -5.12 8.17
N GLY A 27 5.66 -5.56 7.10
CA GLY A 27 7.12 -5.48 6.94
C GLY A 27 7.65 -4.07 7.12
N TYR A 28 6.94 -3.07 6.59
CA TYR A 28 7.25 -1.65 6.81
C TYR A 28 7.24 -1.28 8.30
N GLN A 29 6.23 -1.68 9.05
CA GLN A 29 6.07 -1.36 10.46
C GLN A 29 7.13 -2.07 11.32
N ILE A 30 7.52 -3.29 10.95
CA ILE A 30 8.63 -4.03 11.58
C ILE A 30 9.95 -3.29 11.32
N GLY A 31 10.24 -2.94 10.07
CA GLY A 31 11.46 -2.23 9.70
C GLY A 31 11.59 -0.85 10.36
N LYS A 32 10.48 -0.15 10.61
CA LYS A 32 10.45 1.11 11.38
C LYS A 32 10.48 0.90 12.90
N GLY A 33 10.45 -0.34 13.39
CA GLY A 33 10.43 -0.66 14.83
C GLY A 33 9.09 -0.33 15.52
N VAL A 34 8.02 -0.14 14.75
CA VAL A 34 6.66 0.04 15.27
C VAL A 34 6.12 -1.29 15.80
N ILE A 35 6.20 -2.34 15.02
CA ILE A 35 5.99 -3.70 15.47
C ILE A 35 7.32 -4.21 16.03
N LYS A 36 7.31 -4.62 17.29
CA LYS A 36 8.52 -5.12 17.95
C LYS A 36 8.83 -6.53 17.46
N PHE A 37 9.98 -6.68 16.84
CA PHE A 37 10.49 -7.94 16.34
C PHE A 37 11.82 -8.25 17.02
N ASP A 38 12.06 -9.52 17.38
CA ASP A 38 13.31 -9.90 18.03
C ASP A 38 14.38 -10.18 16.96
N TRP A 39 15.09 -9.14 16.54
CA TRP A 39 16.13 -9.23 15.52
C TRP A 39 17.41 -9.93 16.00
N LYS A 40 17.60 -10.05 17.34
CA LYS A 40 18.78 -10.72 17.93
C LYS A 40 18.60 -12.24 17.98
N ASP A 41 17.35 -12.68 18.17
CA ASP A 41 16.97 -14.10 18.12
C ASP A 41 15.85 -14.26 17.08
N PHE A 42 16.25 -14.04 15.84
CA PHE A 42 15.32 -13.95 14.70
C PHE A 42 14.56 -15.26 14.45
N GLU A 43 15.15 -16.41 14.77
CA GLU A 43 14.55 -17.73 14.64
C GLU A 43 13.89 -18.21 15.93
N GLY A 44 14.01 -17.45 17.01
CA GLY A 44 13.51 -17.80 18.32
C GLY A 44 12.01 -17.65 18.53
N ASN A 45 11.56 -18.10 19.67
CA ASN A 45 10.12 -18.17 20.00
C ASN A 45 9.40 -16.82 19.95
N LYS A 46 10.07 -15.71 20.37
CA LYS A 46 9.46 -14.39 20.35
C LYS A 46 9.22 -13.89 18.93
N ALA A 47 10.21 -14.02 18.05
CA ALA A 47 10.09 -13.66 16.65
C ALA A 47 9.05 -14.54 15.93
N ASN A 48 9.06 -15.86 16.19
CA ASN A 48 8.09 -16.80 15.65
C ASN A 48 6.66 -16.50 16.12
N LYS A 49 6.49 -16.01 17.36
CA LYS A 49 5.17 -15.57 17.82
C LYS A 49 4.66 -14.37 17.00
N VAL A 50 5.50 -13.40 16.72
CA VAL A 50 5.11 -12.23 15.88
C VAL A 50 4.73 -12.70 14.47
N ARG A 51 5.50 -13.62 13.86
CA ARG A 51 5.15 -14.23 12.55
C ARG A 51 3.81 -14.93 12.59
N SER A 52 3.57 -15.73 13.63
CA SER A 52 2.30 -16.43 13.80
C SER A 52 1.13 -15.47 13.97
N ASP A 53 1.30 -14.42 14.76
CA ASP A 53 0.25 -13.43 14.99
C ASP A 53 -0.10 -12.70 13.69
N ILE A 54 0.91 -12.32 12.88
CA ILE A 54 0.72 -11.70 11.56
C ILE A 54 0.04 -12.67 10.58
N LEU A 55 0.56 -13.89 10.46
CA LEU A 55 0.01 -14.90 9.57
C LEU A 55 -1.46 -15.21 9.89
N ASN A 56 -1.77 -15.45 11.15
CA ASN A 56 -3.13 -15.71 11.60
C ASN A 56 -4.07 -14.53 11.33
N TRP A 57 -3.59 -13.29 11.52
CA TRP A 57 -4.38 -12.10 11.23
C TRP A 57 -4.66 -11.97 9.73
N LEU A 58 -3.66 -12.19 8.88
CA LEU A 58 -3.82 -12.15 7.42
C LEU A 58 -4.81 -13.23 6.95
N GLU A 59 -4.69 -14.46 7.44
CA GLU A 59 -5.59 -15.55 7.04
C GLU A 59 -7.03 -15.33 7.53
N LEU A 60 -7.21 -14.62 8.64
CA LEU A 60 -8.55 -14.26 9.12
C LEU A 60 -9.20 -13.15 8.29
N THR A 61 -8.42 -12.17 7.83
CA THR A 61 -8.94 -10.91 7.30
C THR A 61 -8.81 -10.75 5.79
N SER A 62 -7.86 -11.43 5.15
CA SER A 62 -7.49 -11.15 3.76
C SER A 62 -7.83 -12.31 2.82
N ASP A 63 -8.08 -11.99 1.56
CA ASP A 63 -8.22 -12.98 0.48
C ASP A 63 -6.86 -13.21 -0.20
N TRP A 64 -6.12 -12.13 -0.34
CA TRP A 64 -4.73 -12.08 -0.80
C TRP A 64 -3.90 -11.32 0.22
N ALA A 65 -2.64 -11.69 0.41
CA ALA A 65 -1.75 -10.96 1.31
C ALA A 65 -0.29 -11.05 0.85
N MET A 66 0.51 -10.03 1.18
CA MET A 66 1.95 -10.08 1.01
C MET A 66 2.56 -11.08 2.00
N THR A 67 3.61 -11.79 1.58
CA THR A 67 4.48 -12.49 2.53
C THR A 67 5.20 -11.47 3.41
N LEU A 68 5.63 -11.90 4.59
CA LEU A 68 6.34 -11.00 5.51
C LEU A 68 7.79 -10.81 5.04
N ASP A 69 8.02 -9.79 4.25
CA ASP A 69 9.35 -9.37 3.85
C ASP A 69 10.02 -8.47 4.90
N VAL A 70 11.34 -8.39 4.81
CA VAL A 70 12.14 -7.41 5.55
C VAL A 70 12.71 -6.45 4.51
N PRO A 71 12.15 -5.24 4.38
CA PRO A 71 12.55 -4.33 3.31
C PRO A 71 14.03 -3.92 3.45
N THR A 72 14.72 -3.74 2.32
CA THR A 72 16.16 -3.47 2.27
C THR A 72 16.58 -2.26 3.11
N TRP A 73 15.76 -1.20 3.12
CA TRP A 73 15.99 0.00 3.92
C TRP A 73 15.93 -0.24 5.46
N ALA A 74 15.47 -1.41 5.92
CA ALA A 74 15.53 -1.75 7.34
C ALA A 74 16.97 -1.89 7.88
N ALA A 75 17.93 -2.06 6.99
CA ALA A 75 19.36 -2.11 7.29
C ALA A 75 20.12 -0.79 7.04
N ASP A 76 19.43 0.28 6.61
CA ASP A 76 20.04 1.60 6.40
C ASP A 76 20.46 2.27 7.72
N ASP A 77 21.28 3.32 7.65
CA ASP A 77 21.80 4.04 8.81
C ASP A 77 20.70 4.60 9.73
N LEU A 78 19.52 4.92 9.18
CA LEU A 78 18.40 5.48 9.94
C LEU A 78 17.62 4.40 10.72
N ASN A 79 17.51 3.20 10.17
CA ASN A 79 16.67 2.13 10.70
C ASN A 79 17.48 1.01 11.38
N SER A 80 18.72 0.79 10.98
CA SER A 80 19.64 -0.18 11.58
C SER A 80 19.75 -0.08 13.12
N PRO A 81 19.78 1.12 13.73
CA PRO A 81 19.77 1.21 15.20
C PRO A 81 18.51 0.62 15.85
N LYS A 82 17.39 0.54 15.14
CA LYS A 82 16.10 0.01 15.64
C LYS A 82 15.95 -1.47 15.38
N THR A 83 16.44 -1.93 14.23
CA THR A 83 16.32 -3.31 13.77
C THR A 83 17.52 -4.17 14.17
N GLY A 84 18.69 -3.59 14.27
CA GLY A 84 19.94 -4.32 14.43
C GLY A 84 20.48 -4.94 13.16
N LEU A 85 19.73 -4.86 12.05
CA LEU A 85 20.14 -5.31 10.71
C LEU A 85 21.14 -4.30 10.13
N LYS A 86 22.14 -4.77 9.41
CA LYS A 86 23.23 -3.91 8.93
C LYS A 86 23.52 -4.04 7.45
N THR A 87 23.03 -5.09 6.84
CA THR A 87 23.37 -5.43 5.46
C THR A 87 22.12 -5.81 4.67
N PHE A 88 22.20 -5.68 3.37
CA PHE A 88 21.23 -6.25 2.44
C PHE A 88 21.02 -7.76 2.70
N GLN A 89 22.12 -8.48 3.00
CA GLN A 89 22.03 -9.92 3.26
C GLN A 89 21.19 -10.23 4.50
N ASP A 90 21.31 -9.44 5.57
CA ASP A 90 20.48 -9.62 6.79
C ASP A 90 18.99 -9.51 6.46
N THR A 91 18.60 -8.56 5.58
CA THR A 91 17.21 -8.38 5.18
C THR A 91 16.70 -9.52 4.30
N LEU A 92 17.54 -9.99 3.39
CA LEU A 92 17.23 -11.12 2.52
C LEU A 92 17.09 -12.42 3.31
N ASP A 93 18.03 -12.73 4.19
CA ASP A 93 17.99 -13.93 5.05
C ASP A 93 16.74 -13.93 5.94
N GLY A 94 16.41 -12.75 6.47
CA GLY A 94 15.18 -12.54 7.24
C GLY A 94 13.93 -12.86 6.44
N THR A 95 13.85 -12.38 5.21
CA THR A 95 12.73 -12.65 4.31
C THR A 95 12.64 -14.11 3.92
N ILE A 96 13.78 -14.75 3.59
CA ILE A 96 13.82 -16.17 3.28
C ILE A 96 13.27 -17.00 4.45
N TYR A 97 13.67 -16.68 5.68
CA TYR A 97 13.15 -17.38 6.86
C TYR A 97 11.65 -17.15 7.04
N ASN A 98 11.17 -15.92 6.86
CA ASN A 98 9.76 -15.59 6.94
C ASN A 98 8.95 -16.36 5.88
N ASN A 99 9.44 -16.44 4.64
CA ASN A 99 8.80 -17.21 3.59
C ASN A 99 8.70 -18.70 3.92
N LYS A 100 9.78 -19.29 4.44
CA LYS A 100 9.77 -20.69 4.93
C LYS A 100 8.75 -20.87 6.06
N PHE A 101 8.70 -19.92 6.99
CA PHE A 101 7.75 -19.95 8.09
C PHE A 101 6.29 -19.88 7.61
N PHE A 102 6.00 -18.99 6.67
CA PHE A 102 4.65 -18.84 6.09
C PHE A 102 4.24 -20.10 5.32
N GLN A 103 5.10 -20.63 4.45
CA GLN A 103 4.82 -21.88 3.73
C GLN A 103 4.48 -23.04 4.68
N LYS A 104 5.24 -23.16 5.76
CA LYS A 104 5.07 -24.26 6.73
C LYS A 104 3.82 -24.15 7.59
N ASN A 105 3.42 -22.91 7.95
CA ASN A 105 2.43 -22.68 9.00
C ASN A 105 1.11 -22.11 8.50
N ARG A 106 0.99 -21.72 7.22
CA ARG A 106 -0.26 -21.22 6.64
C ARG A 106 -1.35 -22.28 6.63
N LEU A 107 -2.59 -21.85 6.82
CA LEU A 107 -3.78 -22.73 6.81
C LEU A 107 -4.41 -22.83 5.41
N GLY A 108 -4.00 -22.00 4.47
CA GLY A 108 -4.48 -21.98 3.08
C GLY A 108 -5.80 -21.23 2.86
N GLN A 109 -6.21 -20.40 3.82
CA GLN A 109 -7.39 -19.55 3.68
C GLN A 109 -7.11 -18.29 2.86
N THR A 110 -5.86 -17.82 2.89
CA THR A 110 -5.37 -16.64 2.16
C THR A 110 -4.37 -17.07 1.11
N LYS A 111 -4.44 -16.49 -0.08
CA LYS A 111 -3.42 -16.60 -1.12
C LYS A 111 -2.31 -15.58 -0.87
N PHE A 112 -1.05 -16.01 -0.95
CA PHE A 112 0.07 -15.14 -0.64
C PHE A 112 0.82 -14.67 -1.89
N LEU A 113 1.28 -13.42 -1.82
CA LEU A 113 2.11 -12.77 -2.82
C LEU A 113 3.55 -12.73 -2.33
N ASN A 114 4.47 -13.35 -3.07
CA ASN A 114 5.88 -13.35 -2.77
C ASN A 114 6.48 -11.97 -3.03
N VAL A 115 7.03 -11.32 -2.00
CA VAL A 115 7.50 -9.94 -2.09
C VAL A 115 8.91 -9.88 -2.68
N LEU A 116 9.07 -9.08 -3.74
CA LEU A 116 10.35 -8.76 -4.34
C LEU A 116 10.82 -7.39 -3.83
N GLN A 117 12.09 -7.32 -3.42
CA GLN A 117 12.75 -6.11 -2.96
C GLN A 117 14.04 -5.86 -3.77
N GLY A 118 14.82 -4.89 -3.36
CA GLY A 118 16.10 -4.49 -3.93
C GLY A 118 16.18 -2.97 -4.08
N ASP A 119 17.39 -2.42 -3.97
CA ASP A 119 17.63 -0.99 -4.05
C ASP A 119 18.04 -0.56 -5.46
N ASP A 120 18.58 -1.50 -6.21
CA ASP A 120 18.98 -1.39 -7.62
C ASP A 120 18.70 -2.72 -8.37
N TRP A 121 19.04 -2.74 -9.67
CA TRP A 121 18.85 -3.94 -10.49
C TRP A 121 19.62 -5.16 -9.96
N ASN A 122 20.86 -4.98 -9.49
CA ASN A 122 21.70 -6.09 -9.05
C ASN A 122 21.14 -6.72 -7.77
N THR A 123 20.85 -5.90 -6.77
CA THR A 123 20.25 -6.37 -5.51
C THR A 123 18.84 -6.94 -5.71
N ALA A 124 18.04 -6.35 -6.61
CA ALA A 124 16.74 -6.90 -6.98
C ALA A 124 16.86 -8.26 -7.71
N GLN A 125 17.91 -8.45 -8.52
CA GLN A 125 18.15 -9.76 -9.16
C GLN A 125 18.57 -10.80 -8.14
N ILE A 126 19.50 -10.46 -7.23
CA ILE A 126 19.91 -11.36 -6.15
C ILE A 126 18.70 -11.78 -5.30
N TRP A 127 17.86 -10.80 -4.91
CA TRP A 127 16.65 -11.07 -4.15
C TRP A 127 15.72 -12.05 -4.87
N TYR A 128 15.40 -11.74 -6.13
CA TYR A 128 14.54 -12.58 -6.95
C TYR A 128 15.06 -14.01 -7.04
N ASP A 129 16.35 -14.20 -7.32
CA ASP A 129 16.94 -15.52 -7.46
C ASP A 129 16.88 -16.35 -6.17
N GLN A 130 16.86 -15.71 -5.02
CA GLN A 130 16.76 -16.37 -3.71
C GLN A 130 15.31 -16.68 -3.31
N VAL A 131 14.33 -15.94 -3.81
CA VAL A 131 12.93 -16.11 -3.38
C VAL A 131 12.02 -16.70 -4.47
N LYS A 132 12.45 -16.78 -5.72
CA LYS A 132 11.61 -17.17 -6.86
C LYS A 132 11.04 -18.59 -6.80
N ASP A 133 11.64 -19.47 -6.01
CA ASP A 133 11.24 -20.87 -5.91
C ASP A 133 10.30 -21.15 -4.72
N PHE A 134 9.95 -20.13 -3.93
CA PHE A 134 8.87 -20.25 -2.96
C PHE A 134 7.52 -20.35 -3.66
N GLU A 135 6.75 -21.36 -3.30
CA GLU A 135 5.44 -21.64 -3.91
C GLU A 135 4.34 -20.79 -3.25
N PHE A 136 4.21 -19.54 -3.70
CA PHE A 136 3.10 -18.65 -3.39
C PHE A 136 2.26 -18.38 -4.63
N GLU A 137 1.04 -17.90 -4.45
CA GLU A 137 0.03 -17.81 -5.51
C GLU A 137 0.19 -16.58 -6.42
N GLY A 138 1.08 -15.64 -6.05
CA GLY A 138 1.35 -14.44 -6.84
C GLY A 138 2.60 -13.71 -6.39
N TRP A 139 2.73 -12.45 -6.83
CA TRP A 139 3.91 -11.63 -6.62
C TRP A 139 3.54 -10.25 -6.07
N ALA A 140 4.42 -9.67 -5.25
CA ALA A 140 4.35 -8.26 -4.89
C ALA A 140 5.66 -7.55 -5.24
N MET A 141 5.54 -6.41 -5.94
CA MET A 141 6.66 -5.61 -6.41
C MET A 141 6.97 -4.52 -5.39
N GLY A 142 8.11 -4.62 -4.73
CA GLY A 142 8.66 -3.66 -3.78
C GLY A 142 10.03 -3.15 -4.20
N GLY A 143 10.65 -2.27 -3.41
CA GLY A 143 11.96 -1.69 -3.70
C GLY A 143 12.02 -1.00 -5.07
N ILE A 144 13.11 -1.21 -5.80
CA ILE A 144 13.29 -0.61 -7.13
C ILE A 144 12.23 -1.09 -8.14
N ASN A 145 11.67 -2.30 -7.98
CA ASN A 145 10.65 -2.83 -8.89
C ASN A 145 9.34 -2.04 -8.87
N MET A 146 9.06 -1.27 -7.81
CA MET A 146 7.89 -0.40 -7.71
C MET A 146 8.19 1.06 -8.01
N CYS A 147 9.47 1.43 -8.12
CA CYS A 147 9.91 2.82 -8.33
C CYS A 147 10.26 3.11 -9.79
N ASP A 148 10.62 2.07 -10.55
CA ASP A 148 11.09 2.18 -11.92
C ASP A 148 10.36 1.19 -12.82
N MET A 149 9.59 1.71 -13.78
CA MET A 149 8.79 0.91 -14.72
C MET A 149 9.66 0.04 -15.62
N GLU A 150 10.83 0.52 -16.03
CA GLU A 150 11.73 -0.27 -16.88
C GLU A 150 12.27 -1.48 -16.11
N VAL A 151 12.66 -1.27 -14.85
CA VAL A 151 13.11 -2.36 -13.96
C VAL A 151 12.00 -3.37 -13.74
N MET A 152 10.77 -2.91 -13.49
CA MET A 152 9.63 -3.81 -13.32
C MET A 152 9.36 -4.63 -14.59
N LEU A 153 9.35 -3.99 -15.76
CA LEU A 153 9.13 -4.70 -17.02
C LEU A 153 10.24 -5.71 -17.32
N LYS A 154 11.51 -5.36 -17.09
CA LYS A 154 12.64 -6.30 -17.20
C LYS A 154 12.44 -7.50 -16.28
N ARG A 155 12.03 -7.25 -15.03
CA ARG A 155 11.72 -8.31 -14.06
C ARG A 155 10.63 -9.23 -14.59
N MET A 156 9.53 -8.66 -15.06
CA MET A 156 8.41 -9.45 -15.60
C MET A 156 8.79 -10.27 -16.83
N ILE A 157 9.66 -9.74 -17.69
CA ILE A 157 10.18 -10.50 -18.85
C ILE A 157 10.96 -11.73 -18.38
N ILE A 158 11.86 -11.57 -17.40
CA ILE A 158 12.61 -12.70 -16.83
C ILE A 158 11.66 -13.72 -16.19
N MET A 159 10.69 -13.25 -15.41
CA MET A 159 9.68 -14.10 -14.78
C MET A 159 8.86 -14.88 -15.81
N ARG A 160 8.50 -14.26 -16.93
CA ARG A 160 7.84 -14.93 -18.05
C ARG A 160 8.74 -16.03 -18.64
N ASP A 161 9.98 -15.70 -18.95
CA ASP A 161 10.92 -16.60 -19.61
C ASP A 161 11.28 -17.80 -18.71
N GLU A 162 11.31 -17.58 -17.39
CA GLU A 162 11.49 -18.63 -16.37
C GLU A 162 10.16 -19.31 -15.96
N LYS A 163 9.04 -18.99 -16.61
CA LYS A 163 7.68 -19.51 -16.31
C LYS A 163 7.21 -19.24 -14.87
N LYS A 164 7.74 -18.20 -14.23
CA LYS A 164 7.36 -17.81 -12.87
C LYS A 164 6.08 -16.97 -12.81
N LEU A 165 5.49 -16.64 -13.97
CA LEU A 165 4.15 -16.06 -14.07
C LEU A 165 3.07 -17.12 -14.34
N ASP A 166 3.45 -18.35 -14.70
CA ASP A 166 2.50 -19.41 -14.98
C ASP A 166 1.75 -19.81 -13.72
N GLY A 167 0.42 -19.81 -13.78
CA GLY A 167 -0.44 -20.13 -12.64
C GLY A 167 -0.42 -19.10 -11.51
N LYS A 168 0.16 -17.93 -11.71
CA LYS A 168 0.12 -16.81 -10.75
C LYS A 168 -1.02 -15.87 -11.13
N ASP A 169 -2.02 -15.75 -10.27
CA ASP A 169 -3.24 -15.00 -10.58
C ASP A 169 -3.17 -13.52 -10.17
N TRP A 170 -2.20 -13.14 -9.34
CA TRP A 170 -2.15 -11.78 -8.81
C TRP A 170 -0.74 -11.22 -8.71
N MET A 171 -0.59 -9.96 -9.10
CA MET A 171 0.58 -9.14 -8.81
C MET A 171 0.14 -7.85 -8.14
N HIS A 172 0.79 -7.50 -7.04
CA HIS A 172 0.58 -6.24 -6.34
C HIS A 172 1.80 -5.34 -6.48
N VAL A 173 1.60 -4.06 -6.80
CA VAL A 173 2.68 -3.05 -6.87
C VAL A 173 2.55 -2.14 -5.66
N LEU A 174 3.50 -2.25 -4.74
CA LEU A 174 3.45 -1.57 -3.45
C LEU A 174 3.66 -0.05 -3.59
N GLY A 175 2.88 0.74 -2.87
CA GLY A 175 3.13 2.16 -2.66
C GLY A 175 3.08 3.07 -3.89
N THR A 176 2.47 2.64 -4.98
CA THR A 176 2.39 3.42 -6.23
C THR A 176 1.12 4.28 -6.29
N SER A 177 1.26 5.54 -6.76
CA SER A 177 0.14 6.49 -6.85
C SER A 177 0.10 7.30 -8.14
N GLN A 178 1.07 7.12 -9.02
CA GLN A 178 1.17 7.89 -10.27
C GLN A 178 0.14 7.40 -11.28
N MET A 179 -0.53 8.32 -11.99
CA MET A 179 -1.60 7.95 -12.92
C MET A 179 -1.09 7.25 -14.19
N ASP A 180 0.09 7.60 -14.67
CA ASP A 180 0.75 6.94 -15.80
C ASP A 180 1.04 5.46 -15.50
N TRP A 181 1.39 5.13 -14.25
CA TRP A 181 1.48 3.75 -13.82
C TRP A 181 0.16 3.00 -13.96
N GLY A 182 -0.97 3.64 -13.66
CA GLY A 182 -2.30 3.06 -13.88
C GLY A 182 -2.50 2.60 -15.33
N CYS A 183 -2.12 3.45 -16.30
CA CYS A 183 -2.17 3.11 -17.72
C CYS A 183 -1.22 1.96 -18.07
N TYR A 184 0.04 2.04 -17.66
CA TYR A 184 1.05 1.02 -17.97
C TYR A 184 0.69 -0.33 -17.37
N LEU A 185 0.32 -0.36 -16.08
CA LEU A 185 -0.06 -1.59 -15.40
C LEU A 185 -1.29 -2.24 -16.01
N THR A 186 -2.26 -1.43 -16.47
CA THR A 186 -3.44 -1.94 -17.20
C THR A 186 -3.03 -2.61 -18.51
N GLN A 187 -2.15 -2.00 -19.29
CA GLN A 187 -1.65 -2.61 -20.52
C GLN A 187 -0.84 -3.88 -20.25
N VAL A 188 0.03 -3.87 -19.22
CA VAL A 188 0.77 -5.06 -18.79
C VAL A 188 -0.21 -6.19 -18.43
N GLN A 189 -1.23 -5.90 -17.62
CA GLN A 189 -2.25 -6.88 -17.25
C GLN A 189 -2.95 -7.46 -18.47
N ARG A 190 -3.35 -6.61 -19.44
CA ARG A 190 -3.97 -7.06 -20.70
C ARG A 190 -3.06 -8.02 -21.48
N GLN A 191 -1.76 -7.71 -21.56
CA GLN A 191 -0.79 -8.57 -22.28
C GLN A 191 -0.55 -9.90 -21.54
N VAL A 192 -0.40 -9.87 -20.22
CA VAL A 192 -0.23 -11.10 -19.42
C VAL A 192 -1.50 -11.98 -19.55
N ARG A 193 -2.68 -11.38 -19.45
CA ARG A 193 -3.95 -12.12 -19.65
C ARG A 193 -4.05 -12.76 -21.02
N LYS A 194 -3.62 -12.07 -22.04
CA LYS A 194 -3.69 -12.56 -23.43
C LYS A 194 -2.71 -13.69 -23.71
N HIS A 195 -1.53 -13.66 -23.11
CA HIS A 195 -0.42 -14.52 -23.56
C HIS A 195 0.06 -15.54 -22.52
N ILE A 196 -0.29 -15.37 -21.24
CA ILE A 196 0.27 -16.19 -20.15
C ILE A 196 -0.84 -16.77 -19.28
N ASN A 197 -1.61 -15.92 -18.58
CA ASN A 197 -2.63 -16.35 -17.63
C ASN A 197 -3.88 -15.45 -17.74
N PRO A 198 -5.01 -15.94 -18.25
CA PRO A 198 -6.23 -15.14 -18.43
C PRO A 198 -6.84 -14.60 -17.13
N ASN A 199 -6.50 -15.20 -16.00
CA ASN A 199 -7.00 -14.78 -14.69
C ASN A 199 -6.12 -13.73 -14.00
N PHE A 200 -4.99 -13.38 -14.61
CA PHE A 200 -4.01 -12.48 -13.98
C PHE A 200 -4.58 -11.11 -13.66
N THR A 201 -4.36 -10.65 -12.44
CA THR A 201 -4.80 -9.34 -11.96
C THR A 201 -3.60 -8.55 -11.43
N ILE A 202 -3.56 -7.26 -11.76
CA ILE A 202 -2.61 -6.32 -11.15
C ILE A 202 -3.38 -5.36 -10.25
N SER A 203 -2.89 -5.19 -9.04
CA SER A 203 -3.35 -4.16 -8.11
C SER A 203 -2.18 -3.31 -7.63
N PHE A 204 -2.48 -2.13 -7.11
CA PHE A 204 -1.52 -1.26 -6.45
C PHE A 204 -2.22 -0.45 -5.36
N ASP A 205 -1.46 0.09 -4.44
CA ASP A 205 -1.97 0.89 -3.33
C ASP A 205 -1.21 2.20 -3.17
N SER A 206 -1.80 3.15 -2.49
CA SER A 206 -1.12 4.37 -2.09
C SER A 206 -1.83 5.08 -0.94
N ALA A 207 -1.03 5.60 -0.02
CA ALA A 207 -1.49 6.53 1.00
C ALA A 207 -1.55 7.99 0.52
N SER A 208 -1.25 8.29 -0.75
CA SER A 208 -1.06 9.66 -1.26
C SER A 208 -2.29 10.54 -1.07
N ALA A 209 -3.51 10.02 -1.26
CA ALA A 209 -4.74 10.78 -1.05
C ALA A 209 -4.88 11.29 0.40
N PHE A 210 -4.50 10.45 1.37
CA PHE A 210 -4.52 10.80 2.79
C PHE A 210 -3.37 11.75 3.16
N LEU A 211 -2.16 11.47 2.68
CA LEU A 211 -0.98 12.28 2.94
C LEU A 211 -1.09 13.67 2.32
N SER A 212 -1.67 13.80 1.13
CA SER A 212 -1.94 15.09 0.51
C SER A 212 -2.84 15.94 1.40
N THR A 213 -3.92 15.37 1.96
CA THR A 213 -4.78 16.08 2.91
C THR A 213 -4.01 16.49 4.17
N ALA A 214 -3.16 15.59 4.72
CA ALA A 214 -2.35 15.91 5.90
C ALA A 214 -1.36 17.06 5.64
N ASN A 215 -0.96 17.25 4.37
CA ASN A 215 -0.15 18.38 3.91
C ASN A 215 -0.98 19.61 3.48
N GLY A 216 -2.29 19.58 3.70
CA GLY A 216 -3.18 20.69 3.36
C GLY A 216 -3.51 20.82 1.87
N LEU A 217 -3.47 19.71 1.14
CA LEU A 217 -3.71 19.66 -0.30
C LEU A 217 -4.97 18.84 -0.63
N VAL A 218 -5.73 19.33 -1.59
CA VAL A 218 -6.90 18.64 -2.16
C VAL A 218 -6.73 18.45 -3.67
N TYR A 219 -7.19 17.34 -4.19
CA TYR A 219 -7.20 17.07 -5.62
C TYR A 219 -8.33 17.86 -6.28
N THR A 220 -8.00 18.69 -7.24
CA THR A 220 -8.97 19.59 -7.90
C THR A 220 -9.45 19.03 -9.22
N HIS A 221 -8.55 18.51 -10.02
CA HIS A 221 -8.84 17.82 -11.27
C HIS A 221 -7.66 16.94 -11.71
N ASN A 222 -7.86 16.22 -12.81
CA ASN A 222 -6.85 15.37 -13.41
C ASN A 222 -6.44 15.96 -14.75
N SER A 223 -5.15 15.94 -15.05
CA SER A 223 -4.60 16.34 -16.33
C SER A 223 -4.16 15.10 -17.10
N PHE A 224 -4.72 14.92 -18.29
CA PHE A 224 -4.35 13.87 -19.24
C PHE A 224 -3.84 14.56 -20.51
N THR A 225 -2.54 14.84 -20.56
CA THR A 225 -1.88 15.34 -21.76
C THR A 225 -1.06 14.22 -22.41
N PRO A 226 -0.72 14.31 -23.71
CA PRO A 226 0.13 13.30 -24.35
C PRO A 226 1.45 13.03 -23.63
N ASP A 227 1.98 14.06 -22.95
CA ASP A 227 3.29 14.00 -22.31
C ASP A 227 3.21 13.65 -20.81
N ARG A 228 2.03 13.76 -20.20
CA ARG A 228 1.91 13.58 -18.75
C ARG A 228 0.49 13.35 -18.28
N PHE A 229 0.34 12.36 -17.42
CA PHE A 229 -0.87 12.16 -16.62
C PHE A 229 -0.57 12.56 -15.17
N SER A 230 -1.34 13.48 -14.62
CA SER A 230 -1.06 13.98 -13.26
C SER A 230 -2.32 14.42 -12.53
N PHE A 231 -2.28 14.31 -11.21
CA PHE A 231 -3.22 15.00 -10.34
C PHE A 231 -2.85 16.47 -10.24
N VAL A 232 -3.85 17.34 -10.37
CA VAL A 232 -3.71 18.76 -10.03
C VAL A 232 -4.27 18.96 -8.64
N MET A 233 -3.51 19.64 -7.80
CA MET A 233 -3.82 19.86 -6.39
C MET A 233 -3.75 21.34 -6.06
N ASP A 234 -4.68 21.80 -5.22
CA ASP A 234 -4.66 23.11 -4.62
C ASP A 234 -4.64 23.02 -3.09
N LYS A 235 -4.35 24.14 -2.44
CA LYS A 235 -4.45 24.22 -0.98
C LYS A 235 -5.91 24.00 -0.55
N ALA A 236 -6.10 23.16 0.44
CA ALA A 236 -7.40 23.00 1.07
C ALA A 236 -7.84 24.33 1.72
N PRO A 237 -9.13 24.65 1.69
CA PRO A 237 -9.64 25.83 2.36
C PRO A 237 -9.27 25.83 3.85
N ASP A 238 -8.68 26.91 4.32
CA ASP A 238 -8.23 27.09 5.71
C ASP A 238 -8.49 28.54 6.17
N ASP A 239 -9.74 28.86 6.42
CA ASP A 239 -10.14 30.18 6.91
C ASP A 239 -11.19 30.04 8.02
N LYS A 240 -10.81 30.44 9.23
CA LYS A 240 -11.68 30.41 10.42
C LYS A 240 -12.93 31.25 10.30
N ASN A 241 -12.90 32.29 9.46
CA ASN A 241 -14.07 33.16 9.21
C ASN A 241 -15.15 32.44 8.39
N LEU A 242 -14.82 31.32 7.76
CA LEU A 242 -15.78 30.51 7.01
C LEU A 242 -16.52 29.47 7.85
N LYS A 243 -16.30 29.44 9.16
CA LYS A 243 -17.07 28.59 10.08
C LYS A 243 -18.58 28.85 9.92
N GLY A 244 -19.34 27.79 9.62
CA GLY A 244 -20.78 27.87 9.39
C GLY A 244 -21.19 28.51 8.04
N SER A 245 -20.22 28.82 7.17
CA SER A 245 -20.49 29.34 5.83
C SER A 245 -21.31 28.36 5.00
N LYS A 246 -22.27 28.88 4.22
CA LYS A 246 -23.06 28.10 3.27
C LYS A 246 -22.50 28.11 1.85
N ILE A 247 -21.35 28.73 1.66
CA ILE A 247 -20.64 28.72 0.36
C ILE A 247 -20.29 27.27 0.02
N GLN A 248 -20.61 26.85 -1.21
CA GLN A 248 -20.30 25.49 -1.71
C GLN A 248 -18.80 25.23 -1.68
N PHE A 249 -18.40 24.04 -1.25
CA PHE A 249 -17.02 23.58 -1.38
C PHE A 249 -16.60 23.59 -2.86
N PRO A 250 -15.48 24.22 -3.22
CA PRO A 250 -15.19 24.55 -4.62
C PRO A 250 -14.69 23.39 -5.48
N PHE A 251 -14.40 22.24 -4.88
CA PHE A 251 -13.80 21.13 -5.60
C PHE A 251 -14.80 19.98 -5.81
N ASP A 252 -14.86 19.48 -7.04
CA ASP A 252 -15.86 18.50 -7.43
C ASP A 252 -15.49 17.07 -6.99
N SER A 253 -16.44 16.42 -6.35
CA SER A 253 -16.47 14.99 -6.06
C SER A 253 -17.86 14.59 -5.56
N GLY A 254 -18.13 13.28 -5.45
CA GLY A 254 -19.36 12.79 -4.83
C GLY A 254 -19.56 13.30 -3.40
N VAL A 255 -18.47 13.51 -2.65
CA VAL A 255 -18.47 14.12 -1.31
C VAL A 255 -18.50 15.64 -1.42
N GLY A 256 -17.60 16.24 -2.22
CA GLY A 256 -17.44 17.69 -2.35
C GLY A 256 -18.72 18.41 -2.72
N ARG A 257 -19.55 17.83 -3.60
CA ARG A 257 -20.86 18.39 -3.98
C ARG A 257 -21.85 18.51 -2.82
N LYS A 258 -21.63 17.81 -1.72
CA LYS A 258 -22.48 17.83 -0.52
C LYS A 258 -21.92 18.71 0.58
N LEU A 259 -20.71 19.24 0.41
CA LEU A 259 -20.00 20.02 1.43
C LEU A 259 -20.14 21.51 1.17
N THR A 260 -20.17 22.27 2.26
CA THR A 260 -19.97 23.72 2.27
C THR A 260 -18.58 24.06 2.81
N MET A 261 -18.14 25.28 2.61
CA MET A 261 -16.92 25.79 3.23
C MET A 261 -16.97 25.70 4.76
N GLY A 262 -18.17 25.86 5.34
CA GLY A 262 -18.38 25.74 6.77
C GLY A 262 -18.22 24.32 7.31
N ASP A 263 -18.41 23.30 6.48
CA ASP A 263 -18.20 21.91 6.88
C ASP A 263 -16.70 21.56 6.90
N VAL A 264 -15.90 22.19 6.05
CA VAL A 264 -14.46 21.99 5.96
C VAL A 264 -13.70 22.90 6.92
N CYS A 265 -14.05 24.19 6.96
CA CYS A 265 -13.44 25.16 7.86
C CYS A 265 -14.12 25.15 9.25
N PHE A 266 -14.44 23.98 9.74
CA PHE A 266 -15.03 23.78 11.05
C PHE A 266 -13.96 23.81 12.12
N TYR A 267 -13.91 24.90 12.90
CA TYR A 267 -13.00 25.06 14.01
C TYR A 267 -13.71 24.80 15.33
N GLY A 268 -13.38 23.70 15.99
CA GLY A 268 -13.76 23.41 17.36
C GLY A 268 -12.51 23.41 18.26
N GLU A 269 -12.44 24.26 19.25
CA GLU A 269 -11.28 24.35 20.15
C GLU A 269 -10.92 23.01 20.80
N LYS A 270 -11.90 22.14 21.02
CA LYS A 270 -11.74 20.84 21.67
C LYS A 270 -11.26 19.73 20.72
N ASP A 271 -11.41 19.91 19.41
CA ASP A 271 -11.17 18.88 18.39
C ASP A 271 -9.89 19.12 17.61
N LEU A 272 -9.17 20.19 17.94
CA LEU A 272 -7.89 20.47 17.35
C LEU A 272 -6.90 19.38 17.72
N ASN A 273 -6.23 18.94 16.67
CA ASN A 273 -5.12 18.02 16.66
C ASN A 273 -4.35 18.00 17.98
N LYS A 274 -4.40 16.88 18.69
CA LYS A 274 -3.80 16.67 20.04
C LYS A 274 -2.32 17.02 20.15
N ASN A 275 -1.65 17.27 19.02
CA ASN A 275 -0.23 17.63 18.98
C ASN A 275 0.05 19.12 19.29
N GLY A 276 -0.88 19.81 19.89
CA GLY A 276 -0.61 21.06 20.62
C GLY A 276 -0.45 22.32 19.77
N LYS A 277 -0.74 22.28 18.47
CA LYS A 277 -0.77 23.49 17.64
C LYS A 277 -2.16 24.10 17.61
N ILE A 278 -2.64 24.53 18.76
CA ILE A 278 -3.89 25.29 18.84
C ILE A 278 -3.82 26.44 17.84
N GLY A 279 -4.73 26.43 16.87
CA GLY A 279 -4.85 27.51 15.90
C GLY A 279 -3.99 27.43 14.65
N ALA A 280 -3.30 26.31 14.40
CA ALA A 280 -2.53 26.14 13.17
C ALA A 280 -3.40 26.00 11.92
N THR A 281 -4.55 25.30 12.02
CA THR A 281 -5.52 25.12 10.93
C THR A 281 -6.95 25.33 11.42
N SER A 282 -7.88 25.56 10.48
CA SER A 282 -9.31 25.59 10.76
C SER A 282 -9.98 24.21 10.69
N TRP A 283 -9.20 23.16 10.53
CA TRP A 283 -9.70 21.78 10.39
C TRP A 283 -9.69 21.05 11.72
N ASP A 284 -10.74 20.31 11.97
CA ASP A 284 -10.81 19.28 12.99
C ASP A 284 -10.63 17.88 12.37
N SER A 285 -10.74 16.84 13.18
CA SER A 285 -10.62 15.46 12.72
C SER A 285 -11.69 15.09 11.69
N PHE A 286 -12.90 15.68 11.80
CA PHE A 286 -13.99 15.40 10.86
C PHE A 286 -13.75 16.07 9.51
N SER A 287 -13.34 17.34 9.49
CA SER A 287 -12.95 18.06 8.28
C SER A 287 -11.84 17.31 7.52
N TYR A 288 -10.86 16.77 8.26
CA TYR A 288 -9.82 15.92 7.67
C TYR A 288 -10.41 14.70 6.95
N VAL A 289 -11.32 13.97 7.61
CA VAL A 289 -11.94 12.78 7.01
C VAL A 289 -12.74 13.13 5.76
N LEU A 290 -13.45 14.24 5.75
CA LEU A 290 -14.20 14.72 4.57
C LEU A 290 -13.28 15.04 3.39
N MET A 291 -12.16 15.74 3.64
CA MET A 291 -11.17 16.05 2.61
C MET A 291 -10.41 14.80 2.13
N MET A 292 -10.10 13.87 3.04
CA MET A 292 -9.52 12.57 2.67
C MET A 292 -10.47 11.79 1.76
N ALA A 293 -11.75 11.73 2.09
CA ALA A 293 -12.75 11.05 1.26
C ALA A 293 -12.89 11.72 -0.13
N HIS A 294 -12.80 13.04 -0.20
CA HIS A 294 -12.74 13.78 -1.46
C HIS A 294 -11.52 13.38 -2.29
N ASN A 295 -10.33 13.36 -1.70
CA ASN A 295 -9.08 12.99 -2.39
C ASN A 295 -9.10 11.53 -2.85
N VAL A 296 -9.57 10.60 -2.03
CA VAL A 296 -9.71 9.18 -2.38
C VAL A 296 -10.67 9.00 -3.56
N TYR A 297 -11.82 9.69 -3.54
CA TYR A 297 -12.75 9.65 -4.66
C TYR A 297 -12.09 10.09 -5.97
N ASN A 298 -11.38 11.23 -5.95
CA ASN A 298 -10.71 11.75 -7.14
C ASN A 298 -9.56 10.85 -7.61
N GLN A 299 -8.81 10.25 -6.69
CA GLN A 299 -7.77 9.29 -7.04
C GLN A 299 -8.35 8.06 -7.73
N ILE A 300 -9.39 7.46 -7.18
CA ILE A 300 -10.05 6.29 -7.78
C ILE A 300 -10.60 6.64 -9.16
N ARG A 301 -11.29 7.76 -9.30
CA ARG A 301 -11.86 8.19 -10.59
C ARG A 301 -10.77 8.44 -11.64
N ALA A 302 -9.66 9.05 -11.26
CA ALA A 302 -8.53 9.30 -12.16
C ALA A 302 -7.92 7.99 -12.67
N ILE A 303 -7.70 7.02 -11.78
CA ILE A 303 -7.16 5.72 -12.15
C ILE A 303 -8.15 4.94 -13.04
N GLN A 304 -9.46 5.01 -12.77
CA GLN A 304 -10.46 4.42 -13.65
C GLN A 304 -10.39 4.99 -15.07
N ILE A 305 -10.28 6.33 -15.20
CA ILE A 305 -10.13 6.97 -16.52
C ILE A 305 -8.82 6.54 -17.17
N ALA A 306 -7.71 6.51 -16.42
CA ALA A 306 -6.42 6.06 -16.94
C ALA A 306 -6.45 4.60 -17.43
N ASN A 307 -7.27 3.74 -16.80
CA ASN A 307 -7.44 2.35 -17.23
C ASN A 307 -8.24 2.22 -18.53
N ASP A 308 -9.07 3.21 -18.87
CA ASP A 308 -9.87 3.21 -20.09
C ASP A 308 -9.09 3.76 -21.31
N LEU A 309 -7.97 4.43 -21.07
CA LEU A 309 -7.07 4.95 -22.10
C LEU A 309 -6.13 3.85 -22.64
#